data_2517a1b5692d43d59d47a9e6f14caebc
#
_entry.id   2517a1b5692d43d59d47a9e6f14caebc
#
_cell.length_a   1.000
_cell.length_b   1.000
_cell.length_c   1.000
_cell.angle_alpha   90.00
_cell.angle_beta   90.00
_cell.angle_gamma   90.00
#
_symmetry.space_group_name_H-M   'P 1'
#
loop_
_entity.id
_entity.type
_entity.pdbx_description
1 polymer ?
#
loop_
_entity_poly.entity_id
_entity_poly.type
_entity_poly.pdbx_seq_one_letter_code
_entity_poly.pdbx_strand_id
1 'polypeptide(L)'
;MGLFFSWQIQRHTQAILADHDAAAVGALVQAHPEQELSIVRQFTKQPDPATLEAGRAVLAKYNYTSARPLSVPVSFWLYAGGCFVLFCTAGLVCLAKIFRKIRHITWYLQKAARDEPAAALLDCQEGDLGYLSNESVKVARTLYHDAERSRNERTALSRAISDISHQIKTPITSMTMLTDLLLEQPLDEAQRTVFLQRLTAQISRIKWLVDALLKLSKLDSGTITMERKTVSCQSLMEHCLLPLYPLMQQRQIRYQAKGQFNVCFTGDLFWMTEAVGNILKNCVEHTPPGGTVTVSAEGNPLYTELCIEDTGEGIDPEDLPHLFERFYRGKNASPDSVGIGLALSKSIIEKNGGIVDVKSRPGRGSRFSIRLYHGVV
;
A
#
# COMPACT_ATOMS: atom_id res chain seq x y z
N MET A 1 19.03 -37.86 35.29
CA MET A 1 19.17 -39.00 34.37
C MET A 1 20.40 -39.88 34.67
N GLY A 2 21.60 -39.35 34.87
CA GLY A 2 22.81 -40.16 35.16
C GLY A 2 22.75 -41.03 36.42
N LEU A 3 22.21 -40.53 37.50
CA LEU A 3 22.05 -41.29 38.75
C LEU A 3 21.04 -42.45 38.60
N PHE A 4 19.98 -42.28 37.81
CA PHE A 4 19.03 -43.36 37.53
C PHE A 4 19.65 -44.48 36.67
N PHE A 5 20.42 -44.12 35.69
CA PHE A 5 21.12 -45.10 34.85
C PHE A 5 22.20 -45.86 35.63
N SER A 6 22.96 -45.16 36.48
CA SER A 6 23.94 -45.79 37.41
C SER A 6 23.29 -46.78 38.36
N TRP A 7 22.14 -46.39 38.95
CA TRP A 7 21.37 -47.26 39.81
C TRP A 7 20.82 -48.50 39.08
N GLN A 8 20.33 -48.30 37.86
CA GLN A 8 19.79 -49.39 37.04
C GLN A 8 20.88 -50.39 36.59
N ILE A 9 22.06 -49.91 36.24
CA ILE A 9 23.23 -50.77 35.92
C ILE A 9 23.67 -51.53 37.16
N GLN A 10 23.77 -50.88 38.30
CA GLN A 10 24.16 -51.51 39.55
C GLN A 10 23.17 -52.60 39.97
N ARG A 11 21.86 -52.35 39.82
CA ARG A 11 20.83 -53.36 40.12
C ARG A 11 20.86 -54.55 39.17
N HIS A 12 21.11 -54.32 37.90
CA HIS A 12 21.21 -55.37 36.88
C HIS A 12 22.45 -56.23 37.11
N THR A 13 23.58 -55.61 37.50
CA THR A 13 24.81 -56.32 37.81
C THR A 13 24.67 -57.17 39.09
N GLN A 14 23.97 -56.68 40.11
CA GLN A 14 23.69 -57.47 41.30
C GLN A 14 22.76 -58.67 41.03
N ALA A 15 21.76 -58.49 40.15
CA ALA A 15 20.90 -59.62 39.75
C ALA A 15 21.69 -60.73 38.99
N ILE A 16 22.54 -60.34 38.07
CA ILE A 16 23.38 -61.33 37.34
C ILE A 16 24.35 -62.07 38.30
N LEU A 17 24.94 -61.37 39.25
CA LEU A 17 25.79 -62.00 40.28
C LEU A 17 25.00 -62.97 41.14
N ALA A 18 23.80 -62.62 41.59
CA ALA A 18 22.92 -63.46 42.36
C ALA A 18 22.49 -64.74 41.59
N ASP A 19 22.16 -64.62 40.33
CA ASP A 19 21.81 -65.73 39.47
C ASP A 19 23.04 -66.70 39.25
N HIS A 20 24.19 -66.09 39.13
CA HIS A 20 25.46 -66.91 38.97
C HIS A 20 25.79 -67.64 40.27
N ASP A 21 25.63 -66.99 41.42
CA ASP A 21 25.86 -67.64 42.70
C ASP A 21 24.81 -68.73 42.94
N ALA A 22 23.57 -68.52 42.61
CA ALA A 22 22.50 -69.52 42.68
C ALA A 22 22.78 -70.73 41.77
N ALA A 23 23.25 -70.48 40.58
CA ALA A 23 23.65 -71.58 39.66
C ALA A 23 24.86 -72.38 40.19
N ALA A 24 25.86 -71.69 40.77
CA ALA A 24 27.03 -72.35 41.37
C ALA A 24 26.63 -73.19 42.60
N VAL A 25 25.76 -72.63 43.46
CA VAL A 25 25.23 -73.40 44.61
C VAL A 25 24.42 -74.60 44.15
N GLY A 26 23.56 -74.46 43.12
CA GLY A 26 22.75 -75.50 42.55
C GLY A 26 23.59 -76.65 41.99
N ALA A 27 24.66 -76.34 41.25
CA ALA A 27 25.58 -77.27 40.69
C ALA A 27 26.40 -78.08 41.80
N LEU A 28 26.83 -77.37 42.86
CA LEU A 28 27.49 -77.98 44.00
C LEU A 28 26.57 -78.90 44.83
N VAL A 29 25.30 -78.48 45.01
CA VAL A 29 24.29 -79.30 45.73
C VAL A 29 23.93 -80.53 44.89
N GLN A 30 23.83 -80.43 43.56
CA GLN A 30 23.57 -81.56 42.69
C GLN A 30 24.78 -82.60 42.74
N ALA A 31 26.01 -82.10 42.84
CA ALA A 31 27.17 -82.94 42.91
C ALA A 31 27.34 -83.63 44.28
N HIS A 32 26.86 -83.00 45.37
CA HIS A 32 27.00 -83.49 46.73
C HIS A 32 25.70 -83.26 47.55
N PRO A 33 24.66 -84.09 47.30
CA PRO A 33 23.34 -83.88 47.96
C PRO A 33 23.34 -83.99 49.45
N GLU A 34 24.27 -84.86 49.99
CA GLU A 34 24.36 -85.07 51.43
C GLU A 34 24.96 -83.88 52.21
N GLN A 35 25.56 -82.91 51.50
CA GLN A 35 26.22 -81.75 52.10
C GLN A 35 25.46 -80.43 51.87
N GLU A 36 24.21 -80.46 51.45
CA GLU A 36 23.43 -79.31 51.05
C GLU A 36 23.46 -78.20 52.11
N LEU A 37 23.20 -78.51 53.38
CA LEU A 37 23.22 -77.56 54.46
C LEU A 37 24.57 -76.90 54.72
N SER A 38 25.65 -77.61 54.48
CA SER A 38 27.01 -77.09 54.61
C SER A 38 27.38 -76.13 53.46
N ILE A 39 27.00 -76.48 52.23
CA ILE A 39 27.19 -75.66 51.03
C ILE A 39 26.44 -74.34 51.18
N VAL A 40 25.14 -74.35 51.50
CA VAL A 40 24.36 -73.15 51.70
C VAL A 40 24.92 -72.24 52.81
N ARG A 41 25.39 -72.86 53.92
CA ARG A 41 26.06 -72.10 54.99
C ARG A 41 27.32 -71.40 54.56
N GLN A 42 28.13 -72.01 53.68
CA GLN A 42 29.37 -71.41 53.15
C GLN A 42 29.07 -70.19 52.24
N PHE A 43 28.05 -70.27 51.45
CA PHE A 43 27.65 -69.12 50.57
C PHE A 43 26.96 -68.01 51.35
N THR A 44 26.34 -68.29 52.51
CA THR A 44 25.65 -67.26 53.33
C THR A 44 26.58 -66.62 54.38
N LYS A 45 27.78 -67.19 54.66
CA LYS A 45 28.76 -66.52 55.53
C LYS A 45 29.77 -65.76 54.70
N GLN A 46 30.22 -64.61 55.28
CA GLN A 46 31.40 -63.97 54.67
C GLN A 46 32.55 -64.97 54.54
N PRO A 47 33.11 -65.13 53.33
CA PRO A 47 34.14 -66.07 53.14
C PRO A 47 35.41 -65.72 53.93
N ASP A 48 35.99 -66.70 54.58
CA ASP A 48 37.28 -66.57 55.24
C ASP A 48 38.36 -66.16 54.23
N PRO A 49 39.26 -65.21 54.58
CA PRO A 49 40.35 -64.80 53.71
C PRO A 49 41.14 -65.91 53.04
N ALA A 50 41.40 -67.00 53.77
CA ALA A 50 42.13 -68.16 53.25
C ALA A 50 41.35 -68.92 52.16
N THR A 51 40.05 -69.08 52.33
CA THR A 51 39.15 -69.70 51.33
C THR A 51 39.00 -68.84 50.10
N LEU A 52 39.01 -67.55 50.23
CA LEU A 52 38.97 -66.59 49.13
C LEU A 52 40.24 -66.60 48.28
N GLU A 53 41.39 -66.73 48.97
CA GLU A 53 42.70 -66.79 48.30
C GLU A 53 42.85 -68.09 47.55
N ALA A 54 42.49 -69.28 48.18
CA ALA A 54 42.47 -70.56 47.52
C ALA A 54 41.52 -70.57 46.29
N GLY A 55 40.32 -70.01 46.39
CA GLY A 55 39.38 -69.85 45.26
C GLY A 55 39.92 -69.00 44.13
N ARG A 56 40.59 -67.90 44.46
CA ARG A 56 41.24 -67.04 43.45
C ARG A 56 42.41 -67.76 42.74
N ALA A 57 43.21 -68.59 43.45
CA ALA A 57 44.27 -69.33 42.89
C ALA A 57 43.74 -70.37 41.88
N VAL A 58 42.66 -71.08 42.23
CA VAL A 58 41.99 -72.00 41.28
C VAL A 58 41.43 -71.29 40.07
N LEU A 59 40.74 -70.17 40.23
CA LEU A 59 40.19 -69.38 39.10
C LEU A 59 41.32 -68.86 38.19
N ALA A 60 42.41 -68.40 38.78
CA ALA A 60 43.59 -67.98 38.02
C ALA A 60 44.25 -69.13 37.23
N LYS A 61 44.32 -70.37 37.76
CA LYS A 61 44.84 -71.54 37.07
C LYS A 61 44.06 -71.89 35.78
N TYR A 62 42.79 -71.62 35.78
CA TYR A 62 41.91 -71.81 34.61
C TYR A 62 41.66 -70.56 33.78
N ASN A 63 42.45 -69.53 33.96
CA ASN A 63 42.33 -68.24 33.23
C ASN A 63 40.92 -67.62 33.32
N TYR A 64 40.20 -67.90 34.39
CA TYR A 64 38.88 -67.36 34.62
C TYR A 64 38.98 -65.93 35.19
N THR A 65 38.75 -64.97 34.35
CA THR A 65 38.62 -63.56 34.77
C THR A 65 37.16 -63.30 35.08
N SER A 66 36.86 -63.09 36.39
CA SER A 66 35.51 -62.59 36.76
C SER A 66 35.20 -61.29 36.00
N ALA A 67 34.05 -61.24 35.37
CA ALA A 67 33.61 -60.05 34.72
C ALA A 67 33.59 -58.88 35.76
N ARG A 68 34.54 -57.97 35.67
CA ARG A 68 34.54 -56.79 36.52
C ARG A 68 33.28 -55.98 36.19
N PRO A 69 32.47 -55.57 37.17
CA PRO A 69 31.37 -54.68 36.89
C PRO A 69 31.93 -53.46 36.15
N LEU A 70 31.28 -53.07 35.03
CA LEU A 70 31.63 -51.90 34.28
C LEU A 70 31.45 -50.66 35.18
N SER A 71 32.52 -50.31 35.91
CA SER A 71 32.55 -49.05 36.66
C SER A 71 32.80 -47.95 35.64
N VAL A 72 31.74 -47.22 35.23
CA VAL A 72 31.86 -46.03 34.41
C VAL A 72 32.71 -45.01 35.15
N PRO A 73 33.90 -44.65 34.64
CA PRO A 73 34.80 -43.74 35.36
C PRO A 73 34.14 -42.39 35.61
N VAL A 74 34.38 -41.75 36.74
CA VAL A 74 33.85 -40.45 37.09
C VAL A 74 34.14 -39.40 36.01
N SER A 75 35.26 -39.52 35.31
CA SER A 75 35.63 -38.68 34.18
C SER A 75 34.58 -38.70 33.04
N PHE A 76 33.91 -39.83 32.78
CA PHE A 76 32.84 -39.89 31.78
C PHE A 76 31.64 -38.98 32.15
N TRP A 77 31.26 -38.95 33.40
CA TRP A 77 30.17 -38.12 33.89
C TRP A 77 30.53 -36.63 33.87
N LEU A 78 31.79 -36.27 34.08
CA LEU A 78 32.29 -34.90 33.96
C LEU A 78 32.26 -34.42 32.51
N TYR A 79 32.70 -35.29 31.55
CA TYR A 79 32.60 -34.96 30.12
C TYR A 79 31.16 -34.87 29.64
N ALA A 80 30.29 -35.80 30.01
CA ALA A 80 28.88 -35.77 29.66
C ALA A 80 28.18 -34.54 30.23
N GLY A 81 28.46 -34.15 31.48
CA GLY A 81 27.96 -32.92 32.09
C GLY A 81 28.47 -31.66 31.38
N GLY A 82 29.75 -31.62 31.01
CA GLY A 82 30.35 -30.52 30.25
C GLY A 82 29.70 -30.33 28.87
N CYS A 83 29.53 -31.45 28.13
CA CYS A 83 28.83 -31.41 26.82
C CYS A 83 27.38 -30.98 26.95
N PHE A 84 26.67 -31.42 28.00
CA PHE A 84 25.29 -31.00 28.24
C PHE A 84 25.18 -29.49 28.54
N VAL A 85 26.06 -28.92 29.36
CA VAL A 85 26.13 -27.48 29.65
C VAL A 85 26.45 -26.72 28.38
N LEU A 86 27.40 -27.17 27.56
CA LEU A 86 27.73 -26.56 26.26
C LEU A 86 26.55 -26.57 25.31
N PHE A 87 25.82 -27.67 25.23
CA PHE A 87 24.60 -27.78 24.40
C PHE A 87 23.50 -26.83 24.88
N CYS A 88 23.26 -26.78 26.21
CA CYS A 88 22.28 -25.85 26.80
C CYS A 88 22.65 -24.39 26.56
N THR A 89 23.92 -24.02 26.73
CA THR A 89 24.37 -22.63 26.48
C THR A 89 24.25 -22.25 25.02
N ALA A 90 24.63 -23.15 24.09
CA ALA A 90 24.42 -22.92 22.65
C ALA A 90 22.94 -22.75 22.30
N GLY A 91 22.07 -23.59 22.87
CA GLY A 91 20.61 -23.47 22.71
C GLY A 91 20.06 -22.15 23.23
N LEU A 92 20.48 -21.70 24.41
CA LEU A 92 20.08 -20.43 24.99
C LEU A 92 20.55 -19.23 24.12
N VAL A 93 21.77 -19.28 23.60
CA VAL A 93 22.28 -18.23 22.69
C VAL A 93 21.46 -18.19 21.37
N CYS A 94 21.13 -19.36 20.82
CA CYS A 94 20.30 -19.46 19.63
C CYS A 94 18.89 -18.87 19.86
N LEU A 95 18.23 -19.26 20.95
CA LEU A 95 16.93 -18.74 21.37
C LEU A 95 16.99 -17.21 21.58
N ALA A 96 18.01 -16.71 22.26
CA ALA A 96 18.18 -15.28 22.49
C ALA A 96 18.32 -14.49 21.17
N LYS A 97 19.01 -15.04 20.15
CA LYS A 97 19.11 -14.45 18.83
C LYS A 97 17.74 -14.42 18.12
N ILE A 98 16.96 -15.51 18.19
CA ILE A 98 15.61 -15.59 17.61
C ILE A 98 14.68 -14.57 18.26
N PHE A 99 14.64 -14.52 19.59
CA PHE A 99 13.79 -13.55 20.32
C PHE A 99 14.17 -12.10 20.03
N ARG A 100 15.46 -11.80 19.85
CA ARG A 100 15.93 -10.46 19.48
C ARG A 100 15.42 -10.05 18.10
N LYS A 101 15.46 -10.98 17.11
CA LYS A 101 14.90 -10.74 15.77
C LYS A 101 13.38 -10.52 15.80
N ILE A 102 12.64 -11.36 16.51
CA ILE A 102 11.18 -11.23 16.65
C ILE A 102 10.83 -9.88 17.28
N ARG A 103 11.53 -9.47 18.33
CA ARG A 103 11.33 -8.16 18.97
C ARG A 103 11.60 -7.00 18.02
N HIS A 104 12.59 -7.12 17.16
CA HIS A 104 12.90 -6.11 16.15
C HIS A 104 11.76 -5.97 15.12
N ILE A 105 11.21 -7.10 14.63
CA ILE A 105 10.05 -7.10 13.72
C ILE A 105 8.83 -6.48 14.40
N THR A 106 8.55 -6.85 15.65
CA THR A 106 7.41 -6.31 16.42
C THR A 106 7.55 -4.80 16.63
N TRP A 107 8.75 -4.32 16.98
CA TRP A 107 9.03 -2.90 17.14
C TRP A 107 8.82 -2.12 15.82
N TYR A 108 9.27 -2.71 14.70
CA TYR A 108 9.10 -2.13 13.37
C TYR A 108 7.62 -1.99 12.99
N LEU A 109 6.82 -3.06 13.20
CA LEU A 109 5.38 -3.05 12.96
C LEU A 109 4.64 -2.01 13.83
N GLN A 110 5.03 -1.90 15.10
CA GLN A 110 4.47 -0.89 16.01
C GLN A 110 4.82 0.55 15.57
N LYS A 111 6.04 0.75 15.06
CA LYS A 111 6.48 2.05 14.57
C LYS A 111 5.77 2.43 13.25
N ALA A 112 5.63 1.48 12.33
CA ALA A 112 4.85 1.67 11.11
C ALA A 112 3.38 1.99 11.39
N ALA A 113 2.79 1.40 12.44
CA ALA A 113 1.43 1.69 12.86
C ALA A 113 1.25 3.09 13.48
N ARG A 114 2.35 3.79 13.85
CA ARG A 114 2.33 5.14 14.44
C ARG A 114 2.66 6.26 13.44
N ASP A 115 2.58 5.98 12.13
CA ASP A 115 2.88 6.96 11.06
C ASP A 115 4.33 7.50 11.02
N GLU A 116 5.28 6.82 11.62
CA GLU A 116 6.67 7.22 11.50
C GLU A 116 7.33 6.47 10.32
N PRO A 117 7.92 7.19 9.32
CA PRO A 117 8.65 6.54 8.24
C PRO A 117 9.86 5.80 8.82
N ALA A 118 9.70 4.49 9.00
CA ALA A 118 10.80 3.66 9.44
C ALA A 118 11.73 3.43 8.23
N ALA A 119 12.84 4.13 8.19
CA ALA A 119 13.94 3.83 7.28
C ALA A 119 14.46 2.43 7.62
N ALA A 120 13.94 1.41 6.96
CA ALA A 120 14.35 0.04 7.15
C ALA A 120 15.71 -0.16 6.49
N LEU A 121 16.75 -0.21 7.28
CA LEU A 121 17.97 -0.92 6.94
C LEU A 121 17.61 -2.41 6.95
N LEU A 122 17.24 -2.92 5.78
CA LEU A 122 17.03 -4.34 5.55
C LEU A 122 18.40 -5.01 5.56
N ASP A 123 18.74 -5.61 6.68
CA ASP A 123 19.83 -6.58 6.74
C ASP A 123 19.33 -7.81 5.99
N CYS A 124 19.76 -7.99 4.74
CA CYS A 124 19.42 -9.11 3.89
C CYS A 124 20.06 -10.38 4.46
N GLN A 125 19.41 -11.00 5.43
CA GLN A 125 19.84 -12.28 5.98
C GLN A 125 19.08 -13.41 5.30
N GLU A 126 19.81 -14.41 4.84
CA GLU A 126 19.28 -15.64 4.27
C GLU A 126 18.56 -16.48 5.35
N GLY A 127 17.49 -17.18 4.96
CA GLY A 127 16.70 -18.09 5.79
C GLY A 127 15.26 -17.62 6.06
N ASP A 128 14.45 -18.55 6.62
CA ASP A 128 12.99 -18.35 6.83
C ASP A 128 12.64 -17.12 7.66
N LEU A 129 13.45 -16.80 8.67
CA LEU A 129 13.25 -15.57 9.47
C LEU A 129 13.61 -14.30 8.70
N GLY A 130 14.56 -14.37 7.76
CA GLY A 130 14.85 -13.26 6.84
C GLY A 130 13.69 -13.03 5.88
N TYR A 131 13.14 -14.10 5.32
CA TYR A 131 11.95 -14.03 4.46
C TYR A 131 10.75 -13.42 5.18
N LEU A 132 10.44 -13.90 6.40
CA LEU A 132 9.35 -13.36 7.23
C LEU A 132 9.56 -11.87 7.55
N SER A 133 10.80 -11.47 7.84
CA SER A 133 11.14 -10.06 8.08
C SER A 133 10.88 -9.20 6.85
N ASN A 134 11.34 -9.64 5.67
CA ASN A 134 11.17 -8.93 4.41
C ASN A 134 9.69 -8.80 4.03
N GLU A 135 8.92 -9.88 4.17
CA GLU A 135 7.48 -9.85 3.86
C GLU A 135 6.70 -8.97 4.85
N SER A 136 7.05 -9.01 6.15
CA SER A 136 6.46 -8.12 7.16
C SER A 136 6.73 -6.64 6.87
N VAL A 137 7.95 -6.30 6.44
CA VAL A 137 8.32 -4.93 6.04
C VAL A 137 7.55 -4.49 4.79
N LYS A 138 7.40 -5.38 3.79
CA LYS A 138 6.64 -5.10 2.58
C LYS A 138 5.17 -4.83 2.90
N VAL A 139 4.55 -5.68 3.72
CA VAL A 139 3.16 -5.49 4.18
C VAL A 139 3.01 -4.18 4.95
N ALA A 140 3.93 -3.89 5.89
CA ALA A 140 3.89 -2.65 6.65
C ALA A 140 4.01 -1.40 5.75
N ARG A 141 4.88 -1.45 4.73
CA ARG A 141 5.03 -0.36 3.76
C ARG A 141 3.76 -0.18 2.92
N THR A 142 3.15 -1.27 2.46
CA THR A 142 1.88 -1.20 1.71
C THR A 142 0.78 -0.60 2.58
N LEU A 143 0.61 -1.07 3.82
CA LEU A 143 -0.37 -0.52 4.76
C LEU A 143 -0.13 0.97 5.06
N TYR A 144 1.14 1.39 5.20
CA TYR A 144 1.49 2.80 5.41
C TYR A 144 1.08 3.65 4.20
N HIS A 145 1.43 3.22 2.98
CA HIS A 145 1.05 3.94 1.76
C HIS A 145 -0.47 4.00 1.57
N ASP A 146 -1.19 2.92 1.90
CA ASP A 146 -2.65 2.89 1.82
C ASP A 146 -3.28 3.82 2.86
N ALA A 147 -2.75 3.86 4.08
CA ALA A 147 -3.19 4.79 5.12
C ALA A 147 -2.91 6.25 4.75
N GLU A 148 -1.73 6.54 4.22
CA GLU A 148 -1.36 7.88 3.75
C GLU A 148 -2.24 8.31 2.58
N ARG A 149 -2.48 7.42 1.62
CA ARG A 149 -3.40 7.66 0.51
C ARG A 149 -4.82 7.95 1.01
N SER A 150 -5.34 7.12 1.92
CA SER A 150 -6.67 7.33 2.52
C SER A 150 -6.78 8.65 3.29
N ARG A 151 -5.72 9.06 4.01
CA ARG A 151 -5.65 10.37 4.66
C ARG A 151 -5.70 11.51 3.66
N ASN A 152 -4.89 11.43 2.60
CA ASN A 152 -4.84 12.43 1.55
C ASN A 152 -6.20 12.55 0.84
N GLU A 153 -6.85 11.43 0.54
CA GLU A 153 -8.20 11.38 -0.04
C GLU A 153 -9.24 12.04 0.89
N ARG A 154 -9.22 11.74 2.21
CA ARG A 154 -10.11 12.39 3.19
C ARG A 154 -9.86 13.88 3.30
N THR A 155 -8.61 14.30 3.31
CA THR A 155 -8.26 15.72 3.39
C THR A 155 -8.70 16.47 2.12
N ALA A 156 -8.48 15.86 0.95
CA ALA A 156 -8.95 16.40 -0.32
C ALA A 156 -10.49 16.51 -0.36
N LEU A 157 -11.20 15.48 0.12
CA LEU A 157 -12.66 15.49 0.22
C LEU A 157 -13.15 16.60 1.19
N SER A 158 -12.53 16.75 2.35
CA SER A 158 -12.89 17.79 3.32
C SER A 158 -12.69 19.20 2.75
N ARG A 159 -11.58 19.43 2.03
CA ARG A 159 -11.34 20.69 1.33
C ARG A 159 -12.40 20.92 0.26
N ALA A 160 -12.68 19.93 -0.57
CA ALA A 160 -13.69 20.02 -1.62
C ALA A 160 -15.07 20.39 -1.06
N ILE A 161 -15.50 19.77 0.05
CA ILE A 161 -16.78 20.10 0.72
C ILE A 161 -16.78 21.54 1.22
N SER A 162 -15.68 22.00 1.82
CA SER A 162 -15.54 23.39 2.28
C SER A 162 -15.65 24.37 1.13
N ASP A 163 -14.94 24.10 0.02
CA ASP A 163 -14.94 24.96 -1.16
C ASP A 163 -16.32 25.01 -1.83
N ILE A 164 -16.99 23.85 -1.97
CA ILE A 164 -18.37 23.76 -2.45
C ILE A 164 -19.30 24.63 -1.61
N SER A 165 -19.19 24.51 -0.28
CA SER A 165 -20.02 25.27 0.65
C SER A 165 -19.84 26.78 0.46
N HIS A 166 -18.59 27.22 0.30
CA HIS A 166 -18.30 28.63 0.00
C HIS A 166 -18.84 29.07 -1.36
N GLN A 167 -18.68 28.26 -2.41
CA GLN A 167 -19.14 28.56 -3.76
C GLN A 167 -20.67 28.57 -3.89
N ILE A 168 -21.40 27.85 -3.03
CA ILE A 168 -22.85 27.86 -2.95
C ILE A 168 -23.34 29.04 -2.10
N LYS A 169 -22.68 29.34 -0.99
CA LYS A 169 -23.11 30.43 -0.07
C LYS A 169 -23.09 31.78 -0.74
N THR A 170 -22.07 32.08 -1.53
CA THR A 170 -21.95 33.40 -2.21
C THR A 170 -23.13 33.72 -3.13
N PRO A 171 -23.51 32.88 -4.12
CA PRO A 171 -24.67 33.17 -4.97
C PRO A 171 -25.97 33.15 -4.19
N ILE A 172 -26.15 32.31 -3.17
CA ILE A 172 -27.35 32.33 -2.32
C ILE A 172 -27.47 33.66 -1.59
N THR A 173 -26.38 34.14 -0.95
CA THR A 173 -26.41 35.47 -0.27
C THR A 173 -26.73 36.60 -1.24
N SER A 174 -26.15 36.57 -2.45
CA SER A 174 -26.44 37.53 -3.49
C SER A 174 -27.90 37.48 -3.94
N MET A 175 -28.49 36.30 -4.11
CA MET A 175 -29.91 36.13 -4.45
C MET A 175 -30.82 36.66 -3.35
N THR A 176 -30.53 36.34 -2.08
CA THR A 176 -31.30 36.85 -0.93
C THR A 176 -31.30 38.38 -0.94
N MET A 177 -30.12 39.00 -1.06
CA MET A 177 -30.00 40.46 -1.10
C MET A 177 -30.76 41.08 -2.29
N LEU A 178 -30.68 40.50 -3.48
CA LEU A 178 -31.41 40.98 -4.65
C LEU A 178 -32.94 40.83 -4.47
N THR A 179 -33.37 39.75 -3.80
CA THR A 179 -34.78 39.53 -3.50
C THR A 179 -35.32 40.57 -2.49
N ASP A 180 -34.54 40.84 -1.44
CA ASP A 180 -34.89 41.86 -0.43
C ASP A 180 -35.02 43.25 -1.09
N LEU A 181 -34.07 43.63 -1.97
CA LEU A 181 -34.14 44.88 -2.71
C LEU A 181 -35.36 44.95 -3.64
N LEU A 182 -35.74 43.83 -4.29
CA LEU A 182 -36.93 43.78 -5.15
C LEU A 182 -38.23 43.88 -4.37
N LEU A 183 -38.26 43.50 -3.09
CA LEU A 183 -39.46 43.53 -2.23
C LEU A 183 -39.61 44.83 -1.45
N GLU A 184 -38.50 45.43 -0.98
CA GLU A 184 -38.50 46.52 -0.03
C GLU A 184 -38.38 47.91 -0.69
N GLN A 185 -37.87 47.99 -1.92
CA GLN A 185 -37.66 49.30 -2.56
C GLN A 185 -38.56 49.53 -3.75
N PRO A 186 -39.08 50.76 -3.91
CA PRO A 186 -39.78 51.19 -5.13
C PRO A 186 -38.75 51.31 -6.26
N LEU A 187 -38.66 50.29 -7.10
CA LEU A 187 -37.74 50.21 -8.24
C LEU A 187 -38.46 50.62 -9.52
N ASP A 188 -37.77 51.32 -10.40
CA ASP A 188 -38.21 51.48 -11.77
C ASP A 188 -38.16 50.18 -12.57
N GLU A 189 -38.84 50.13 -13.72
CA GLU A 189 -38.94 48.93 -14.57
C GLU A 189 -37.56 48.48 -15.07
N ALA A 190 -36.65 49.41 -15.36
CA ALA A 190 -35.31 49.13 -15.81
C ALA A 190 -34.45 48.47 -14.72
N GLN A 191 -34.51 49.03 -13.49
CA GLN A 191 -33.82 48.49 -12.31
C GLN A 191 -34.34 47.10 -11.95
N ARG A 192 -35.67 46.92 -11.98
CA ARG A 192 -36.30 45.60 -11.74
C ARG A 192 -35.83 44.56 -12.74
N THR A 193 -35.78 44.91 -14.02
CA THR A 193 -35.30 44.04 -15.08
C THR A 193 -33.86 43.63 -14.85
N VAL A 194 -32.95 44.54 -14.50
CA VAL A 194 -31.55 44.26 -14.17
C VAL A 194 -31.42 43.33 -12.99
N PHE A 195 -32.20 43.52 -11.92
CA PHE A 195 -32.12 42.64 -10.74
C PHE A 195 -32.63 41.23 -11.03
N LEU A 196 -33.72 41.11 -11.82
CA LEU A 196 -34.22 39.80 -12.28
C LEU A 196 -33.20 39.08 -13.18
N GLN A 197 -32.52 39.79 -14.07
CA GLN A 197 -31.46 39.23 -14.89
C GLN A 197 -30.27 38.71 -14.02
N ARG A 198 -29.85 39.47 -13.01
CA ARG A 198 -28.83 39.06 -12.06
C ARG A 198 -29.25 37.85 -11.24
N LEU A 199 -30.50 37.77 -10.77
CA LEU A 199 -31.05 36.59 -10.09
C LEU A 199 -31.00 35.37 -10.98
N THR A 200 -31.45 35.48 -12.23
CA THR A 200 -31.42 34.41 -13.22
C THR A 200 -29.96 33.91 -13.46
N ALA A 201 -29.00 34.84 -13.52
CA ALA A 201 -27.59 34.49 -13.65
C ALA A 201 -27.08 33.70 -12.44
N GLN A 202 -27.45 34.10 -11.19
CA GLN A 202 -27.02 33.33 -9.99
C GLN A 202 -27.66 31.94 -9.93
N ILE A 203 -28.94 31.81 -10.30
CA ILE A 203 -29.61 30.50 -10.41
C ILE A 203 -28.91 29.62 -11.42
N SER A 204 -28.57 30.11 -12.60
CA SER A 204 -27.88 29.40 -13.66
C SER A 204 -26.48 28.96 -13.21
N ARG A 205 -25.79 29.81 -12.44
CA ARG A 205 -24.48 29.48 -11.84
C ARG A 205 -24.56 28.32 -10.85
N ILE A 206 -25.56 28.34 -9.94
CA ILE A 206 -25.77 27.23 -8.99
C ILE A 206 -26.08 25.91 -9.75
N LYS A 207 -26.99 25.97 -10.73
CA LYS A 207 -27.35 24.82 -11.56
C LYS A 207 -26.08 24.21 -12.22
N TRP A 208 -25.30 25.05 -12.88
CA TRP A 208 -24.04 24.59 -13.51
C TRP A 208 -23.08 23.98 -12.50
N LEU A 209 -22.93 24.58 -11.29
CA LEU A 209 -22.07 24.05 -10.22
C LEU A 209 -22.51 22.64 -9.79
N VAL A 210 -23.83 22.47 -9.55
CA VAL A 210 -24.38 21.17 -9.14
C VAL A 210 -24.16 20.11 -10.25
N ASP A 211 -24.44 20.48 -11.51
CA ASP A 211 -24.24 19.57 -12.65
C ASP A 211 -22.75 19.18 -12.82
N ALA A 212 -21.82 20.12 -12.67
CA ALA A 212 -20.39 19.86 -12.75
C ALA A 212 -19.91 18.94 -11.61
N LEU A 213 -20.41 19.15 -10.39
CA LEU A 213 -20.12 18.30 -9.23
C LEU A 213 -20.66 16.88 -9.41
N LEU A 214 -21.88 16.73 -9.90
CA LEU A 214 -22.47 15.42 -10.18
C LEU A 214 -21.67 14.66 -11.26
N LYS A 215 -21.26 15.38 -12.34
CA LYS A 215 -20.40 14.81 -13.39
C LYS A 215 -19.06 14.34 -12.81
N LEU A 216 -18.42 15.18 -12.01
CA LEU A 216 -17.13 14.85 -11.38
C LEU A 216 -17.25 13.66 -10.42
N SER A 217 -18.28 13.64 -9.57
CA SER A 217 -18.56 12.53 -8.64
C SER A 217 -18.77 11.20 -9.38
N LYS A 218 -19.54 11.20 -10.47
CA LYS A 218 -19.75 10.04 -11.32
C LYS A 218 -18.46 9.57 -12.02
N LEU A 219 -17.61 10.51 -12.44
CA LEU A 219 -16.31 10.20 -13.00
C LEU A 219 -15.38 9.54 -11.95
N ASP A 220 -15.31 10.10 -10.74
CA ASP A 220 -14.46 9.58 -9.67
C ASP A 220 -14.87 8.18 -9.19
N SER A 221 -16.16 7.95 -9.04
CA SER A 221 -16.70 6.65 -8.61
C SER A 221 -16.55 5.53 -9.65
N GLY A 222 -16.09 5.85 -10.87
CA GLY A 222 -15.96 4.87 -11.95
C GLY A 222 -17.30 4.31 -12.45
N THR A 223 -18.43 4.90 -12.04
CA THR A 223 -19.77 4.44 -12.44
C THR A 223 -20.13 4.79 -13.88
N ILE A 224 -19.33 5.66 -14.53
CA ILE A 224 -19.53 6.02 -15.92
C ILE A 224 -18.77 5.03 -16.82
N THR A 225 -19.50 4.36 -17.68
CA THR A 225 -18.96 3.63 -18.82
C THR A 225 -18.90 4.58 -19.99
N MET A 226 -17.69 5.00 -20.37
CA MET A 226 -17.51 5.83 -21.57
C MET A 226 -17.61 4.98 -22.82
N GLU A 227 -18.39 5.44 -23.79
CA GLU A 227 -18.45 4.79 -25.10
C GLU A 227 -17.13 5.00 -25.84
N ARG A 228 -16.49 3.92 -26.28
CA ARG A 228 -15.29 4.01 -27.12
C ARG A 228 -15.65 3.87 -28.59
N LYS A 229 -15.86 5.01 -29.24
CA LYS A 229 -16.14 5.09 -30.69
C LYS A 229 -15.05 5.89 -31.40
N THR A 230 -14.90 5.67 -32.69
CA THR A 230 -14.07 6.52 -33.53
C THR A 230 -14.75 7.88 -33.71
N VAL A 231 -14.10 8.94 -33.24
CA VAL A 231 -14.60 10.32 -33.29
C VAL A 231 -13.64 11.14 -34.11
N SER A 232 -14.16 11.89 -35.08
CA SER A 232 -13.35 12.84 -35.85
C SER A 232 -13.17 14.15 -35.06
N CYS A 233 -12.00 14.77 -35.17
CA CYS A 233 -11.76 16.08 -34.57
C CYS A 233 -12.70 17.15 -35.14
N GLN A 234 -13.11 17.02 -36.40
CA GLN A 234 -14.08 17.91 -37.02
C GLN A 234 -15.43 17.86 -36.32
N SER A 235 -16.01 16.66 -36.13
CA SER A 235 -17.28 16.49 -35.41
C SER A 235 -17.22 17.02 -33.98
N LEU A 236 -16.11 16.72 -33.30
CA LEU A 236 -15.88 17.23 -31.93
C LEU A 236 -15.90 18.77 -31.91
N MET A 237 -15.18 19.41 -32.83
CA MET A 237 -15.10 20.88 -32.87
C MET A 237 -16.42 21.53 -33.23
N GLU A 238 -17.19 20.96 -34.16
CA GLU A 238 -18.55 21.45 -34.50
C GLU A 238 -19.45 21.49 -33.29
N HIS A 239 -19.45 20.43 -32.47
CA HIS A 239 -20.25 20.38 -31.23
C HIS A 239 -19.74 21.36 -30.16
N CYS A 240 -18.43 21.58 -30.04
CA CYS A 240 -17.84 22.50 -29.06
C CYS A 240 -18.06 23.97 -29.44
N LEU A 241 -17.99 24.31 -30.72
CA LEU A 241 -18.05 25.70 -31.19
C LEU A 241 -19.47 26.23 -31.24
N LEU A 242 -20.46 25.41 -31.61
CA LEU A 242 -21.86 25.82 -31.78
C LEU A 242 -22.40 26.60 -30.56
N PRO A 243 -22.25 26.16 -29.32
CA PRO A 243 -22.72 26.92 -28.15
C PRO A 243 -21.84 28.14 -27.83
N LEU A 244 -20.62 28.25 -28.34
CA LEU A 244 -19.70 29.34 -28.05
C LEU A 244 -19.74 30.48 -29.05
N TYR A 245 -20.34 30.32 -30.23
CA TYR A 245 -20.43 31.34 -31.25
C TYR A 245 -21.07 32.66 -30.74
N PRO A 246 -22.19 32.67 -29.98
CA PRO A 246 -22.76 33.92 -29.48
C PRO A 246 -21.79 34.67 -28.55
N LEU A 247 -21.07 33.94 -27.69
CA LEU A 247 -20.08 34.52 -26.78
C LEU A 247 -18.91 35.12 -27.55
N MET A 248 -18.40 34.38 -28.58
CA MET A 248 -17.31 34.85 -29.43
C MET A 248 -17.70 36.12 -30.21
N GLN A 249 -18.91 36.16 -30.75
CA GLN A 249 -19.42 37.37 -31.45
C GLN A 249 -19.56 38.56 -30.49
N GLN A 250 -20.14 38.34 -29.32
CA GLN A 250 -20.31 39.39 -28.28
C GLN A 250 -18.96 39.97 -27.86
N ARG A 251 -17.91 39.13 -27.75
CA ARG A 251 -16.56 39.52 -27.35
C ARG A 251 -15.64 39.88 -28.55
N GLN A 252 -16.13 39.79 -29.75
CA GLN A 252 -15.36 40.08 -31.01
C GLN A 252 -14.13 39.19 -31.13
N ILE A 253 -14.20 37.93 -30.69
CA ILE A 253 -13.11 36.96 -30.74
C ILE A 253 -13.08 36.30 -32.15
N ARG A 254 -11.91 36.27 -32.77
CA ARG A 254 -11.70 35.57 -34.02
C ARG A 254 -11.35 34.11 -33.79
N TYR A 255 -12.05 33.20 -34.45
CA TYR A 255 -11.73 31.79 -34.48
C TYR A 255 -10.88 31.46 -35.70
N GLN A 256 -9.83 30.66 -35.54
CA GLN A 256 -8.99 30.14 -36.60
C GLN A 256 -8.79 28.64 -36.45
N ALA A 257 -9.04 27.89 -37.50
CA ALA A 257 -8.76 26.45 -37.58
C ALA A 257 -7.47 26.21 -38.41
N LYS A 258 -6.56 25.39 -37.89
CA LYS A 258 -5.31 25.03 -38.55
C LYS A 258 -5.11 23.51 -38.56
N GLY A 259 -4.42 22.96 -39.53
CA GLY A 259 -4.08 21.52 -39.59
C GLY A 259 -5.18 20.63 -40.15
N GLN A 260 -5.22 19.38 -39.75
CA GLN A 260 -6.05 18.33 -40.35
C GLN A 260 -7.15 17.89 -39.42
N PHE A 261 -8.37 18.40 -39.53
CA PHE A 261 -9.50 18.04 -38.69
C PHE A 261 -10.19 16.71 -39.06
N ASN A 262 -9.77 16.08 -40.19
CA ASN A 262 -10.19 14.74 -40.58
C ASN A 262 -9.54 13.63 -39.75
N VAL A 263 -8.55 13.94 -38.91
CA VAL A 263 -7.96 12.98 -37.97
C VAL A 263 -8.98 12.54 -36.92
N CYS A 264 -8.87 11.26 -36.55
CA CYS A 264 -9.80 10.63 -35.61
C CYS A 264 -9.06 10.14 -34.37
N PHE A 265 -9.82 10.01 -33.28
CA PHE A 265 -9.38 9.36 -32.05
C PHE A 265 -10.46 8.39 -31.56
N THR A 266 -10.09 7.49 -30.65
CA THR A 266 -11.06 6.60 -30.00
C THR A 266 -11.48 7.20 -28.65
N GLY A 267 -12.79 7.48 -28.49
CA GLY A 267 -13.28 8.10 -27.26
C GLY A 267 -14.80 8.31 -27.29
N ASP A 268 -15.30 8.97 -26.26
CA ASP A 268 -16.70 9.32 -26.09
C ASP A 268 -16.92 10.78 -26.56
N LEU A 269 -17.68 10.96 -27.63
CA LEU A 269 -17.93 12.30 -28.21
C LEU A 269 -18.62 13.25 -27.20
N PHE A 270 -19.60 12.77 -26.42
CA PHE A 270 -20.33 13.58 -25.47
C PHE A 270 -19.40 14.12 -24.38
N TRP A 271 -18.63 13.23 -23.76
CA TRP A 271 -17.69 13.62 -22.70
C TRP A 271 -16.53 14.47 -23.24
N MET A 272 -16.00 14.14 -24.43
CA MET A 272 -14.93 14.94 -25.05
C MET A 272 -15.44 16.33 -25.44
N THR A 273 -16.71 16.46 -25.88
CA THR A 273 -17.34 17.77 -26.14
C THR A 273 -17.39 18.62 -24.87
N GLU A 274 -17.75 18.02 -23.75
CA GLU A 274 -17.72 18.70 -22.45
C GLU A 274 -16.31 19.17 -22.06
N ALA A 275 -15.32 18.29 -22.17
CA ALA A 275 -13.95 18.60 -21.80
C ALA A 275 -13.31 19.68 -22.68
N VAL A 276 -13.41 19.51 -23.99
CA VAL A 276 -12.84 20.48 -24.97
C VAL A 276 -13.64 21.78 -24.97
N GLY A 277 -14.95 21.71 -24.82
CA GLY A 277 -15.82 22.87 -24.69
C GLY A 277 -15.48 23.76 -23.48
N ASN A 278 -15.18 23.16 -22.33
CA ASN A 278 -14.74 23.90 -21.13
C ASN A 278 -13.38 24.58 -21.35
N ILE A 279 -12.43 23.94 -22.03
CA ILE A 279 -11.13 24.54 -22.35
C ILE A 279 -11.31 25.69 -23.34
N LEU A 280 -12.09 25.49 -24.40
CA LEU A 280 -12.39 26.52 -25.38
C LEU A 280 -13.11 27.72 -24.76
N LYS A 281 -14.09 27.47 -23.92
CA LYS A 281 -14.80 28.52 -23.17
C LYS A 281 -13.84 29.35 -22.35
N ASN A 282 -12.93 28.69 -21.62
CA ASN A 282 -11.91 29.36 -20.83
C ASN A 282 -11.00 30.24 -21.71
N CYS A 283 -10.53 29.74 -22.86
CA CYS A 283 -9.74 30.53 -23.81
C CYS A 283 -10.52 31.76 -24.32
N VAL A 284 -11.80 31.61 -24.66
CA VAL A 284 -12.65 32.71 -25.14
C VAL A 284 -12.90 33.76 -24.02
N GLU A 285 -13.11 33.32 -22.79
CA GLU A 285 -13.36 34.21 -21.64
C GLU A 285 -12.13 35.03 -21.27
N HIS A 286 -10.93 34.51 -21.41
CA HIS A 286 -9.66 35.16 -21.07
C HIS A 286 -9.00 35.88 -22.25
N THR A 287 -9.60 35.83 -23.44
CA THR A 287 -9.11 36.57 -24.60
C THR A 287 -9.75 37.94 -24.64
N PRO A 288 -8.98 39.03 -24.78
CA PRO A 288 -9.55 40.39 -24.89
C PRO A 288 -10.30 40.57 -26.21
N PRO A 289 -11.20 41.54 -26.29
CA PRO A 289 -11.90 41.85 -27.52
C PRO A 289 -10.98 42.10 -28.70
N GLY A 290 -11.29 41.51 -29.86
CA GLY A 290 -10.44 41.54 -31.05
C GLY A 290 -9.33 40.50 -31.08
N GLY A 291 -9.12 39.72 -29.98
CA GLY A 291 -8.17 38.65 -29.93
C GLY A 291 -8.56 37.44 -30.77
N THR A 292 -7.73 36.42 -30.73
CA THR A 292 -7.88 35.23 -31.59
C THR A 292 -7.76 33.95 -30.73
N VAL A 293 -8.65 33.00 -30.98
CA VAL A 293 -8.54 31.61 -30.49
C VAL A 293 -8.26 30.73 -31.69
N THR A 294 -7.13 30.06 -31.70
CA THR A 294 -6.70 29.15 -32.74
C THR A 294 -6.82 27.72 -32.25
N VAL A 295 -7.43 26.87 -33.08
CA VAL A 295 -7.46 25.41 -32.79
C VAL A 295 -6.71 24.69 -33.91
N SER A 296 -5.82 23.80 -33.53
CA SER A 296 -5.13 22.94 -34.49
C SER A 296 -5.28 21.46 -34.15
N ALA A 297 -5.43 20.62 -35.17
CA ALA A 297 -5.51 19.17 -35.02
C ALA A 297 -4.46 18.52 -35.90
N GLU A 298 -3.71 17.59 -35.34
CA GLU A 298 -2.69 16.79 -36.00
C GLU A 298 -2.75 15.35 -35.53
N GLY A 299 -2.50 14.40 -36.43
CA GLY A 299 -2.47 12.98 -36.13
C GLY A 299 -1.16 12.35 -36.50
N ASN A 300 -0.67 11.44 -35.69
CA ASN A 300 0.44 10.55 -36.00
C ASN A 300 0.05 9.10 -35.59
N PRO A 301 0.88 8.08 -35.90
CA PRO A 301 0.53 6.69 -35.57
C PRO A 301 0.36 6.40 -34.07
N LEU A 302 0.86 7.25 -33.18
CA LEU A 302 0.84 7.05 -31.73
C LEU A 302 -0.33 7.78 -31.05
N TYR A 303 -0.66 8.99 -31.51
CA TYR A 303 -1.70 9.81 -30.89
C TYR A 303 -2.30 10.83 -31.89
N THR A 304 -3.48 11.30 -31.58
CA THR A 304 -4.09 12.50 -32.17
C THR A 304 -3.89 13.65 -31.17
N GLU A 305 -3.31 14.77 -31.64
CA GLU A 305 -3.11 15.97 -30.83
C GLU A 305 -4.10 17.06 -31.27
N LEU A 306 -4.80 17.63 -30.27
CA LEU A 306 -5.64 18.82 -30.42
C LEU A 306 -5.02 19.93 -29.61
N CYS A 307 -4.62 21.04 -30.25
CA CYS A 307 -4.09 22.20 -29.57
C CYS A 307 -5.08 23.36 -29.66
N ILE A 308 -5.29 24.05 -28.54
CA ILE A 308 -6.13 25.23 -28.43
C ILE A 308 -5.24 26.36 -27.90
N GLU A 309 -5.09 27.41 -28.70
CA GLU A 309 -4.27 28.58 -28.39
C GLU A 309 -5.14 29.83 -28.34
N ASP A 310 -4.94 30.64 -27.32
CA ASP A 310 -5.52 31.96 -27.19
C ASP A 310 -4.46 33.06 -27.21
N THR A 311 -4.89 34.29 -27.55
CA THR A 311 -4.05 35.50 -27.46
C THR A 311 -4.43 36.34 -26.25
N GLY A 312 -4.80 35.69 -25.17
CA GLY A 312 -5.27 36.32 -23.95
C GLY A 312 -4.15 36.86 -23.06
N GLU A 313 -4.52 37.18 -21.86
CA GLU A 313 -3.61 37.72 -20.81
C GLU A 313 -2.54 36.71 -20.35
N GLY A 314 -2.74 35.41 -20.68
CA GLY A 314 -1.87 34.35 -20.21
C GLY A 314 -2.06 34.03 -18.74
N ILE A 315 -1.30 33.03 -18.25
CA ILE A 315 -1.40 32.47 -16.90
C ILE A 315 -0.07 32.71 -16.17
N ASP A 316 -0.17 33.13 -14.93
CA ASP A 316 1.00 33.30 -14.05
C ASP A 316 1.71 31.94 -13.88
N PRO A 317 3.06 31.88 -13.94
CA PRO A 317 3.82 30.67 -13.70
C PRO A 317 3.53 29.98 -12.36
N GLU A 318 3.14 30.72 -11.33
CA GLU A 318 2.75 30.17 -10.02
C GLU A 318 1.40 29.42 -10.09
N ASP A 319 0.49 29.86 -10.99
CA ASP A 319 -0.83 29.26 -11.15
C ASP A 319 -0.81 27.97 -12.04
N LEU A 320 0.18 27.83 -12.94
CA LEU A 320 0.25 26.72 -13.90
C LEU A 320 0.21 25.32 -13.27
N PRO A 321 0.96 25.04 -12.18
CA PRO A 321 0.94 23.70 -11.56
C PRO A 321 -0.43 23.33 -10.97
N HIS A 322 -1.21 24.33 -10.57
CA HIS A 322 -2.48 24.18 -9.86
C HIS A 322 -3.72 24.31 -10.75
N LEU A 323 -3.54 24.67 -12.03
CA LEU A 323 -4.62 25.03 -12.95
C LEU A 323 -5.68 23.95 -13.13
N PHE A 324 -5.29 22.67 -13.01
CA PHE A 324 -6.20 21.53 -13.10
C PHE A 324 -6.66 20.99 -11.74
N GLU A 325 -6.29 21.65 -10.63
CA GLU A 325 -6.82 21.31 -9.31
C GLU A 325 -8.28 21.78 -9.18
N ARG A 326 -9.06 21.05 -8.42
CA ARG A 326 -10.47 21.35 -8.20
C ARG A 326 -10.61 22.60 -7.35
N PHE A 327 -11.53 23.48 -7.73
CA PHE A 327 -11.82 24.76 -7.07
C PHE A 327 -10.65 25.76 -7.08
N TYR A 328 -9.57 25.44 -7.80
CA TYR A 328 -8.49 26.38 -7.96
C TYR A 328 -8.90 27.53 -8.88
N ARG A 329 -8.56 28.73 -8.46
CA ARG A 329 -8.79 29.98 -9.18
C ARG A 329 -7.50 30.76 -9.22
N GLY A 330 -6.96 30.96 -10.40
CA GLY A 330 -5.79 31.82 -10.60
C GLY A 330 -6.08 33.28 -10.25
N LYS A 331 -5.03 34.10 -10.16
CA LYS A 331 -5.10 35.52 -9.76
C LYS A 331 -6.04 36.33 -10.67
N ASN A 332 -6.12 35.98 -11.94
CA ASN A 332 -6.95 36.65 -12.95
C ASN A 332 -8.27 35.93 -13.24
N ALA A 333 -8.70 35.04 -12.37
CA ALA A 333 -9.92 34.27 -12.60
C ALA A 333 -11.17 35.19 -12.60
N SER A 334 -12.06 34.98 -13.56
CA SER A 334 -13.36 35.67 -13.60
C SER A 334 -14.09 35.52 -12.25
N PRO A 335 -14.75 36.58 -11.73
CA PRO A 335 -15.55 36.48 -10.50
C PRO A 335 -16.57 35.34 -10.54
N ASP A 336 -17.05 34.99 -11.71
CA ASP A 336 -18.05 33.95 -11.93
C ASP A 336 -17.45 32.55 -12.09
N SER A 337 -16.11 32.38 -12.23
CA SER A 337 -15.48 31.10 -12.36
C SER A 337 -15.49 30.33 -11.02
N VAL A 338 -15.78 29.06 -11.06
CA VAL A 338 -15.85 28.18 -9.87
C VAL A 338 -14.59 27.34 -9.70
N GLY A 339 -13.72 27.25 -10.74
CA GLY A 339 -12.50 26.45 -10.69
C GLY A 339 -12.73 24.95 -10.85
N ILE A 340 -13.86 24.52 -11.44
CA ILE A 340 -14.15 23.09 -11.67
C ILE A 340 -13.94 22.70 -13.14
N GLY A 341 -14.12 23.62 -14.08
CA GLY A 341 -14.16 23.30 -15.52
C GLY A 341 -12.92 22.61 -16.03
N LEU A 342 -11.73 23.13 -15.74
CA LEU A 342 -10.46 22.55 -16.19
C LEU A 342 -10.13 21.22 -15.48
N ALA A 343 -10.46 21.10 -14.19
CA ALA A 343 -10.32 19.85 -13.43
C ALA A 343 -11.21 18.74 -14.04
N LEU A 344 -12.46 19.09 -14.39
CA LEU A 344 -13.38 18.19 -15.08
C LEU A 344 -12.84 17.79 -16.44
N SER A 345 -12.32 18.74 -17.22
CA SER A 345 -11.71 18.49 -18.52
C SER A 345 -10.56 17.50 -18.45
N LYS A 346 -9.63 17.70 -17.49
CA LYS A 346 -8.51 16.77 -17.27
C LYS A 346 -9.00 15.37 -16.94
N SER A 347 -9.94 15.24 -16.00
CA SER A 347 -10.49 13.94 -15.58
C SER A 347 -11.17 13.19 -16.73
N ILE A 348 -11.90 13.91 -17.63
CA ILE A 348 -12.53 13.33 -18.81
C ILE A 348 -11.50 12.87 -19.82
N ILE A 349 -10.49 13.71 -20.12
CA ILE A 349 -9.43 13.41 -21.09
C ILE A 349 -8.63 12.18 -20.64
N GLU A 350 -8.23 12.12 -19.37
CA GLU A 350 -7.49 10.99 -18.80
C GLU A 350 -8.31 9.69 -18.88
N LYS A 351 -9.61 9.74 -18.60
CA LYS A 351 -10.49 8.56 -18.75
C LYS A 351 -10.72 8.13 -20.20
N ASN A 352 -10.55 9.02 -21.15
CA ASN A 352 -10.53 8.67 -22.58
C ASN A 352 -9.14 8.19 -23.06
N GLY A 353 -8.18 7.99 -22.15
CA GLY A 353 -6.84 7.52 -22.49
C GLY A 353 -5.92 8.61 -23.05
N GLY A 354 -6.23 9.87 -22.78
CA GLY A 354 -5.43 11.02 -23.20
C GLY A 354 -4.72 11.72 -22.04
N ILE A 355 -3.94 12.72 -22.39
CA ILE A 355 -3.31 13.66 -21.46
C ILE A 355 -3.59 15.10 -21.93
N VAL A 356 -3.66 16.02 -20.99
CA VAL A 356 -3.75 17.46 -21.26
C VAL A 356 -2.58 18.17 -20.60
N ASP A 357 -1.95 19.06 -21.35
CA ASP A 357 -0.85 19.91 -20.90
C ASP A 357 -1.14 21.36 -21.24
N VAL A 358 -0.54 22.31 -20.51
CA VAL A 358 -0.72 23.73 -20.70
C VAL A 358 0.62 24.44 -20.71
N LYS A 359 0.81 25.32 -21.67
CA LYS A 359 1.93 26.26 -21.74
C LYS A 359 1.38 27.67 -21.87
N SER A 360 1.81 28.56 -21.00
CA SER A 360 1.37 29.96 -21.01
C SER A 360 2.49 30.88 -20.60
N ARG A 361 2.38 32.15 -21.04
CA ARG A 361 3.22 33.24 -20.57
C ARG A 361 2.34 34.46 -20.38
N PRO A 362 2.47 35.20 -19.27
CA PRO A 362 1.75 36.44 -19.05
C PRO A 362 1.90 37.41 -20.25
N GLY A 363 0.78 37.92 -20.70
CA GLY A 363 0.69 38.84 -21.86
C GLY A 363 0.86 38.21 -23.24
N ARG A 364 1.01 36.87 -23.34
CA ARG A 364 1.18 36.16 -24.62
C ARG A 364 0.14 35.09 -24.91
N GLY A 365 -0.85 34.94 -23.99
CA GLY A 365 -1.89 33.93 -24.09
C GLY A 365 -1.46 32.55 -23.57
N SER A 366 -2.32 31.57 -23.80
CA SER A 366 -2.15 30.20 -23.32
C SER A 366 -2.32 29.21 -24.48
N ARG A 367 -1.66 28.05 -24.35
CA ARG A 367 -1.75 26.92 -25.26
C ARG A 367 -2.04 25.67 -24.46
N PHE A 368 -3.19 25.07 -24.73
CA PHE A 368 -3.61 23.77 -24.21
C PHE A 368 -3.37 22.70 -25.25
N SER A 369 -2.64 21.64 -24.92
CA SER A 369 -2.33 20.50 -25.80
C SER A 369 -3.00 19.26 -25.25
N ILE A 370 -3.91 18.66 -26.00
CA ILE A 370 -4.64 17.43 -25.67
C ILE A 370 -4.12 16.33 -26.57
N ARG A 371 -3.54 15.27 -26.01
CA ARG A 371 -3.05 14.11 -26.76
C ARG A 371 -3.87 12.89 -26.40
N LEU A 372 -4.48 12.27 -27.41
CA LEU A 372 -5.32 11.10 -27.30
C LEU A 372 -4.60 9.92 -27.97
N TYR A 373 -4.16 8.95 -27.17
CA TYR A 373 -3.33 7.85 -27.66
C TYR A 373 -4.13 6.80 -28.40
N HIS A 374 -3.56 6.27 -29.49
CA HIS A 374 -4.10 5.15 -30.25
C HIS A 374 -3.62 3.85 -29.59
N GLY A 375 -4.56 2.94 -29.25
CA GLY A 375 -4.19 1.58 -28.83
C GLY A 375 -3.85 1.41 -27.34
N VAL A 376 -4.20 2.34 -26.47
CA VAL A 376 -4.21 2.05 -25.02
C VAL A 376 -5.46 1.22 -24.71
N VAL A 377 -5.27 -0.09 -24.67
CA VAL A 377 -6.28 -1.07 -24.24
C VAL A 377 -6.28 -1.15 -22.73
#